data_cdc960a1891ae58fba400da78aa53795
#
_entry.id   cdc960a1891ae58fba400da78aa53795
#
_cell.length_a   1.000
_cell.length_b   1.000
_cell.length_c   1.000
_cell.angle_alpha   90.00
_cell.angle_beta   90.00
_cell.angle_gamma   90.00
#
_symmetry.space_group_name_H-M   'P 1'
#
loop_
_entity.id
_entity.type
_entity.pdbx_description
1 polymer ?
#
loop_
_entity_poly.entity_id
_entity_poly.type
_entity_poly.pdbx_seq_one_letter_code
_entity_poly.pdbx_strand_id
1 'polypeptide(L)'
;MTVTCNNVKYLYNNVIYFYNMGVKKFHIAYNEFDSWDSDSLTQYDAQMKMLDEFYIKEIVENDECLINLYDYKYTTFLAKHEIVYCSAGSKGHVTINSKGEIYPCGYVANNKYWNIGNVGEDFSDHSFIERAKNTVDPNVKKCKSCDIAFTCSGTKCGLKNYCLTGLLNVTDPKTCKLERILFEHDNAVFRYLFVKDYNRIKKYLKILKDYNLEKSDWLLKLEQEVDACTQ
;
A
#
# COMPACT_ATOMS: atom_id res chain seq x y z
N MET A 1 6.40 -12.43 0.53
CA MET A 1 5.33 -13.44 0.31
C MET A 1 4.30 -12.84 -0.64
N THR A 2 3.91 -13.54 -1.71
CA THR A 2 2.87 -13.04 -2.64
C THR A 2 1.58 -13.81 -2.40
N VAL A 3 0.49 -13.09 -2.15
CA VAL A 3 -0.84 -13.64 -1.94
C VAL A 3 -1.63 -13.55 -3.24
N THR A 4 -2.24 -14.66 -3.64
CA THR A 4 -3.06 -14.83 -4.83
C THR A 4 -4.44 -15.35 -4.44
N CYS A 5 -5.42 -15.28 -5.32
CA CYS A 5 -6.75 -15.86 -5.05
C CYS A 5 -6.69 -17.37 -4.75
N ASN A 6 -5.68 -18.09 -5.26
CA ASN A 6 -5.52 -19.53 -5.04
C ASN A 6 -4.84 -19.90 -3.71
N ASN A 7 -3.99 -19.02 -3.16
CA ASN A 7 -3.21 -19.33 -1.95
C ASN A 7 -3.62 -18.51 -0.72
N VAL A 8 -4.54 -17.59 -0.86
CA VAL A 8 -4.98 -16.67 0.20
C VAL A 8 -5.40 -17.41 1.48
N LYS A 9 -6.04 -18.56 1.36
CA LYS A 9 -6.47 -19.41 2.47
C LYS A 9 -5.33 -19.91 3.37
N TYR A 10 -4.09 -19.79 2.93
CA TYR A 10 -2.90 -20.20 3.68
C TYR A 10 -2.11 -19.01 4.25
N LEU A 11 -2.58 -17.77 4.07
CA LEU A 11 -1.84 -16.56 4.45
C LEU A 11 -1.37 -16.62 5.92
N TYR A 12 -2.31 -16.79 6.85
CA TYR A 12 -2.02 -16.87 8.27
C TYR A 12 -1.06 -18.03 8.60
N ASN A 13 -1.38 -19.23 8.13
CA ASN A 13 -0.56 -20.41 8.39
C ASN A 13 0.87 -20.26 7.88
N ASN A 14 1.05 -19.64 6.72
CA ASN A 14 2.37 -19.35 6.17
C ASN A 14 3.16 -18.35 7.03
N VAL A 15 2.50 -17.30 7.54
CA VAL A 15 3.14 -16.35 8.46
C VAL A 15 3.58 -17.08 9.73
N ILE A 16 2.69 -17.85 10.35
CA ILE A 16 3.01 -18.60 11.59
C ILE A 16 4.14 -19.61 11.36
N TYR A 17 4.11 -20.34 10.25
CA TYR A 17 5.16 -21.30 9.91
C TYR A 17 6.54 -20.64 9.88
N PHE A 18 6.70 -19.55 9.12
CA PHE A 18 7.98 -18.85 9.06
C PHE A 18 8.33 -18.11 10.35
N TYR A 19 7.34 -17.60 11.07
CA TYR A 19 7.56 -16.98 12.37
C TYR A 19 8.17 -17.97 13.37
N ASN A 20 7.65 -19.20 13.43
CA ASN A 20 8.18 -20.28 14.27
C ASN A 20 9.59 -20.72 13.86
N MET A 21 10.00 -20.47 12.60
CA MET A 21 11.38 -20.67 12.13
C MET A 21 12.31 -19.50 12.50
N GLY A 22 11.82 -18.48 13.20
CA GLY A 22 12.60 -17.31 13.62
C GLY A 22 12.53 -16.10 12.68
N VAL A 23 11.71 -16.15 11.61
CA VAL A 23 11.50 -14.97 10.74
C VAL A 23 10.64 -13.96 11.49
N LYS A 24 11.15 -12.73 11.67
CA LYS A 24 10.48 -11.66 12.39
C LYS A 24 10.00 -10.51 11.49
N LYS A 25 10.40 -10.49 10.21
CA LYS A 25 10.03 -9.43 9.27
C LYS A 25 9.38 -10.04 8.04
N PHE A 26 8.13 -9.64 7.78
CA PHE A 26 7.34 -10.13 6.67
C PHE A 26 7.03 -9.01 5.68
N HIS A 27 7.35 -9.26 4.42
CA HIS A 27 6.86 -8.45 3.30
C HIS A 27 5.81 -9.26 2.54
N ILE A 28 4.56 -8.85 2.65
CA ILE A 28 3.38 -9.50 2.08
C ILE A 28 2.77 -8.55 1.05
N ALA A 29 2.52 -9.06 -0.15
CA ALA A 29 1.83 -8.32 -1.20
C ALA A 29 0.76 -9.21 -1.82
N TYR A 30 -0.44 -8.70 -1.99
CA TYR A 30 -1.45 -9.37 -2.79
C TYR A 30 -1.24 -9.06 -4.29
N ASN A 31 -1.52 -10.04 -5.14
CA ASN A 31 -1.39 -9.88 -6.58
C ASN A 31 -2.69 -9.32 -7.17
N GLU A 32 -2.72 -8.04 -7.49
CA GLU A 32 -3.89 -7.36 -8.05
C GLU A 32 -4.23 -7.82 -9.48
N PHE A 33 -3.27 -8.44 -10.18
CA PHE A 33 -3.50 -8.98 -11.53
C PHE A 33 -4.25 -10.31 -11.54
N ASP A 34 -4.46 -10.90 -10.36
CA ASP A 34 -5.14 -12.17 -10.21
C ASP A 34 -6.67 -12.04 -10.25
N SER A 35 -7.37 -13.17 -10.39
CA SER A 35 -8.82 -13.23 -10.54
C SER A 35 -9.54 -13.30 -9.20
N TRP A 36 -9.42 -12.23 -8.39
CA TRP A 36 -10.11 -12.13 -7.11
C TRP A 36 -11.63 -12.08 -7.27
N ASP A 37 -12.31 -13.09 -6.77
CA ASP A 37 -13.77 -13.21 -6.69
C ASP A 37 -14.29 -12.97 -5.27
N SER A 38 -15.60 -13.15 -5.05
CA SER A 38 -16.21 -12.96 -3.73
C SER A 38 -15.65 -13.93 -2.69
N ASP A 39 -15.40 -15.19 -3.10
CA ASP A 39 -14.94 -16.24 -2.18
C ASP A 39 -13.50 -15.99 -1.73
N SER A 40 -12.60 -15.66 -2.65
CA SER A 40 -11.22 -15.32 -2.34
C SER A 40 -11.09 -14.03 -1.53
N LEU A 41 -11.95 -13.04 -1.77
CA LEU A 41 -12.02 -11.82 -0.94
C LEU A 41 -12.53 -12.11 0.48
N THR A 42 -13.54 -12.98 0.63
CA THR A 42 -14.02 -13.42 1.95
C THR A 42 -12.94 -14.21 2.68
N GLN A 43 -12.19 -15.06 1.98
CA GLN A 43 -11.05 -15.75 2.57
C GLN A 43 -9.96 -14.78 2.99
N TYR A 44 -9.67 -13.74 2.19
CA TYR A 44 -8.68 -12.73 2.53
C TYR A 44 -9.05 -12.01 3.83
N ASP A 45 -10.29 -11.55 3.95
CA ASP A 45 -10.83 -10.94 5.17
C ASP A 45 -10.67 -11.85 6.40
N ALA A 46 -11.08 -13.13 6.29
CA ALA A 46 -10.95 -14.11 7.36
C ALA A 46 -9.48 -14.37 7.77
N GLN A 47 -8.56 -14.41 6.80
CA GLN A 47 -7.14 -14.60 7.06
C GLN A 47 -6.50 -13.35 7.70
N MET A 48 -6.94 -12.16 7.29
CA MET A 48 -6.51 -10.91 7.92
C MET A 48 -6.96 -10.83 9.37
N LYS A 49 -8.19 -11.24 9.69
CA LYS A 49 -8.68 -11.30 11.09
C LYS A 49 -7.79 -12.17 11.97
N MET A 50 -7.41 -13.36 11.50
CA MET A 50 -6.49 -14.23 12.25
C MET A 50 -5.10 -13.58 12.40
N LEU A 51 -4.65 -12.87 11.37
CA LEU A 51 -3.37 -12.16 11.38
C LEU A 51 -3.39 -10.96 12.33
N ASP A 52 -4.51 -10.25 12.45
CA ASP A 52 -4.71 -9.15 13.41
C ASP A 52 -4.50 -9.63 14.85
N GLU A 53 -5.15 -10.73 15.22
CA GLU A 53 -5.05 -11.32 16.56
C GLU A 53 -3.61 -11.72 16.87
N PHE A 54 -2.94 -12.38 15.93
CA PHE A 54 -1.54 -12.74 16.06
C PHE A 54 -0.63 -11.51 16.17
N TYR A 55 -0.81 -10.53 15.28
CA TYR A 55 0.04 -9.34 15.25
C TYR A 55 -0.10 -8.52 16.54
N ILE A 56 -1.34 -8.30 17.01
CA ILE A 56 -1.59 -7.60 18.27
C ILE A 56 -0.89 -8.32 19.42
N LYS A 57 -1.05 -9.64 19.53
CA LYS A 57 -0.43 -10.44 20.59
C LYS A 57 1.10 -10.29 20.56
N GLU A 58 1.73 -10.44 19.40
CA GLU A 58 3.18 -10.33 19.25
C GLU A 58 3.71 -8.93 19.56
N ILE A 59 2.98 -7.88 19.18
CA ILE A 59 3.36 -6.49 19.52
C ILE A 59 3.30 -6.26 21.02
N VAL A 60 2.27 -6.78 21.68
CA VAL A 60 2.08 -6.64 23.13
C VAL A 60 3.15 -7.39 23.92
N GLU A 61 3.47 -8.62 23.51
CA GLU A 61 4.36 -9.50 24.25
C GLU A 61 5.85 -9.25 23.94
N ASN A 62 6.19 -9.03 22.68
CA ASN A 62 7.59 -9.08 22.23
C ASN A 62 8.06 -7.83 21.49
N ASP A 63 7.17 -7.07 20.83
CA ASP A 63 7.47 -5.90 19.95
C ASP A 63 8.53 -6.17 18.85
N GLU A 64 8.70 -7.42 18.41
CA GLU A 64 9.74 -7.84 17.48
C GLU A 64 9.22 -8.14 16.06
N CYS A 65 7.94 -8.51 15.93
CA CYS A 65 7.34 -8.86 14.65
C CYS A 65 7.02 -7.61 13.82
N LEU A 66 7.47 -7.60 12.56
CA LEU A 66 7.12 -6.57 11.58
C LEU A 66 6.37 -7.21 10.42
N ILE A 67 5.16 -6.73 10.16
CA ILE A 67 4.35 -7.14 9.00
C ILE A 67 4.00 -5.88 8.21
N ASN A 68 4.51 -5.76 6.99
CA ASN A 68 4.37 -4.55 6.17
C ASN A 68 2.92 -4.13 5.92
N LEU A 69 1.98 -5.08 5.91
CA LEU A 69 0.54 -4.77 5.77
C LEU A 69 0.10 -3.77 6.84
N TYR A 70 0.57 -3.91 8.08
CA TYR A 70 0.31 -3.00 9.20
C TYR A 70 1.37 -1.90 9.30
N ASP A 71 2.63 -2.27 9.43
CA ASP A 71 3.72 -1.34 9.80
C ASP A 71 3.92 -0.22 8.77
N TYR A 72 3.77 -0.49 7.47
CA TYR A 72 3.90 0.55 6.44
C TYR A 72 2.69 1.48 6.36
N LYS A 73 1.53 1.01 6.82
CA LYS A 73 0.33 1.85 6.87
C LYS A 73 0.36 2.86 8.01
N TYR A 74 1.06 2.57 9.11
CA TYR A 74 1.14 3.50 10.26
C TYR A 74 1.62 4.89 9.86
N THR A 75 2.56 5.00 8.94
CA THR A 75 3.01 6.32 8.47
C THR A 75 1.90 7.12 7.82
N THR A 76 1.00 6.46 7.06
CA THR A 76 -0.13 7.12 6.40
C THR A 76 -1.29 7.42 7.36
N PHE A 77 -1.44 6.62 8.42
CA PHE A 77 -2.43 6.90 9.47
C PHE A 77 -2.01 8.06 10.38
N LEU A 78 -0.72 8.21 10.64
CA LEU A 78 -0.21 9.20 11.59
C LEU A 78 0.09 10.55 10.95
N ALA A 79 0.84 10.56 9.86
CA ALA A 79 1.28 11.77 9.21
C ALA A 79 0.35 12.16 8.06
N LYS A 80 0.17 13.48 7.88
CA LYS A 80 -0.45 14.01 6.68
C LYS A 80 0.50 13.80 5.51
N HIS A 81 0.06 13.03 4.53
CA HIS A 81 0.82 12.80 3.31
C HIS A 81 0.09 13.43 2.12
N GLU A 82 0.82 14.18 1.34
CA GLU A 82 0.38 14.42 -0.04
C GLU A 82 0.41 13.10 -0.80
N ILE A 83 -0.61 12.86 -1.62
CA ILE A 83 -0.62 11.70 -2.52
C ILE A 83 0.45 11.93 -3.57
N VAL A 84 1.65 11.43 -3.30
CA VAL A 84 2.75 11.47 -4.25
C VAL A 84 2.70 10.20 -5.08
N TYR A 85 2.49 10.34 -6.38
CA TYR A 85 2.71 9.24 -7.31
C TYR A 85 4.17 8.83 -7.25
N CYS A 86 4.44 7.54 -7.51
CA CYS A 86 5.79 7.01 -7.45
C CYS A 86 6.73 7.75 -8.42
N SER A 87 8.03 7.65 -8.18
CA SER A 87 9.10 8.28 -8.98
C SER A 87 9.36 7.60 -10.34
N ALA A 88 8.44 6.77 -10.84
CA ALA A 88 8.56 6.08 -12.12
C ALA A 88 8.85 7.07 -13.27
N GLY A 89 9.87 6.76 -14.06
CA GLY A 89 10.30 7.61 -15.17
C GLY A 89 11.09 8.85 -14.76
N SER A 90 11.37 9.05 -13.47
CA SER A 90 12.30 10.08 -13.02
C SER A 90 13.77 9.62 -13.22
N LYS A 91 14.70 10.57 -13.15
CA LYS A 91 16.14 10.25 -13.21
C LYS A 91 16.62 9.24 -12.15
N GLY A 92 15.82 9.02 -11.10
CA GLY A 92 16.16 8.12 -10.00
C GLY A 92 15.57 6.71 -10.11
N HIS A 93 14.66 6.45 -11.08
CA HIS A 93 14.03 5.15 -11.19
C HIS A 93 13.59 4.81 -12.61
N VAL A 94 14.25 3.81 -13.20
CA VAL A 94 13.92 3.24 -14.51
C VAL A 94 14.08 1.72 -14.46
N THR A 95 13.43 1.03 -15.39
CA THR A 95 13.60 -0.40 -15.64
C THR A 95 14.21 -0.62 -17.00
N ILE A 96 15.26 -1.42 -17.09
CA ILE A 96 15.92 -1.78 -18.34
C ILE A 96 15.65 -3.26 -18.61
N ASN A 97 15.19 -3.58 -19.81
CA ASN A 97 14.99 -4.97 -20.23
C ASN A 97 16.27 -5.58 -20.84
N SER A 98 16.24 -6.87 -21.17
CA SER A 98 17.40 -7.59 -21.74
C SER A 98 17.84 -7.10 -23.13
N LYS A 99 17.05 -6.25 -23.80
CA LYS A 99 17.39 -5.63 -25.10
C LYS A 99 18.00 -4.23 -24.94
N GLY A 100 18.17 -3.74 -23.70
CA GLY A 100 18.63 -2.39 -23.45
C GLY A 100 17.54 -1.32 -23.55
N GLU A 101 16.29 -1.70 -23.78
CA GLU A 101 15.17 -0.77 -23.83
C GLU A 101 14.82 -0.27 -22.42
N ILE A 102 14.59 1.05 -22.27
CA ILE A 102 14.36 1.73 -21.00
C ILE A 102 12.87 2.03 -20.82
N TYR A 103 12.36 1.73 -19.64
CA TYR A 103 10.96 1.91 -19.26
C TYR A 103 10.86 2.64 -17.91
N PRO A 104 9.77 3.40 -17.67
CA PRO A 104 9.59 4.10 -16.40
C PRO A 104 9.40 3.15 -15.20
N CYS A 105 8.89 1.93 -15.43
CA CYS A 105 8.61 0.97 -14.37
C CYS A 105 8.51 -0.45 -14.93
N GLY A 106 8.79 -1.47 -14.09
CA GLY A 106 8.66 -2.88 -14.44
C GLY A 106 7.25 -3.30 -14.86
N TYR A 107 6.20 -2.68 -14.37
CA TYR A 107 4.82 -2.97 -14.79
C TYR A 107 4.58 -2.77 -16.28
N VAL A 108 5.27 -1.83 -16.89
CA VAL A 108 5.14 -1.49 -18.32
C VAL A 108 6.36 -1.88 -19.15
N ALA A 109 7.25 -2.69 -18.60
CA ALA A 109 8.38 -3.24 -19.34
C ALA A 109 7.87 -4.04 -20.55
N ASN A 110 8.56 -3.89 -21.71
CA ASN A 110 8.19 -4.42 -23.01
C ASN A 110 6.91 -3.83 -23.66
N ASN A 111 6.23 -2.87 -23.02
CA ASN A 111 5.17 -2.11 -23.66
C ASN A 111 5.76 -0.94 -24.47
N LYS A 112 5.72 -1.03 -25.81
CA LYS A 112 6.32 -0.02 -26.72
C LYS A 112 5.81 1.42 -26.46
N TYR A 113 4.57 1.56 -26.01
CA TYR A 113 4.00 2.87 -25.69
C TYR A 113 4.75 3.56 -24.55
N TRP A 114 5.30 2.79 -23.61
CA TRP A 114 6.02 3.27 -22.44
C TRP A 114 7.55 3.18 -22.56
N ASN A 115 8.08 2.79 -23.74
CA ASN A 115 9.53 2.86 -23.95
C ASN A 115 9.99 4.32 -23.95
N ILE A 116 11.01 4.65 -23.17
CA ILE A 116 11.53 6.00 -22.98
C ILE A 116 13.00 6.16 -23.46
N GLY A 117 13.55 5.14 -24.09
CA GLY A 117 14.88 5.18 -24.68
C GLY A 117 15.59 3.84 -24.68
N ASN A 118 16.87 3.85 -25.04
CA ASN A 118 17.76 2.70 -25.01
C ASN A 118 19.05 3.02 -24.28
N VAL A 119 19.69 1.99 -23.72
CA VAL A 119 21.02 2.12 -23.11
C VAL A 119 22.03 2.58 -24.17
N GLY A 120 22.78 3.61 -23.87
CA GLY A 120 23.78 4.20 -24.79
C GLY A 120 23.25 5.37 -25.64
N GLU A 121 21.98 5.69 -25.55
CA GLU A 121 21.37 6.89 -26.12
C GLU A 121 21.10 7.95 -25.04
N ASP A 122 21.02 9.24 -25.42
CA ASP A 122 20.67 10.29 -24.49
C ASP A 122 19.24 10.08 -23.95
N PHE A 123 19.13 9.91 -22.66
CA PHE A 123 17.89 9.69 -21.93
C PHE A 123 17.25 11.03 -21.56
N SER A 124 16.46 11.59 -22.45
CA SER A 124 15.67 12.80 -22.20
C SER A 124 14.32 12.73 -22.89
N ASP A 125 13.48 11.78 -22.47
CA ASP A 125 12.17 11.66 -23.10
C ASP A 125 11.11 12.51 -22.40
N HIS A 126 10.90 13.74 -22.87
CA HIS A 126 9.76 14.58 -22.47
C HIS A 126 8.41 13.98 -22.93
N SER A 127 8.42 13.05 -23.90
CA SER A 127 7.21 12.40 -24.41
C SER A 127 6.53 11.52 -23.38
N PHE A 128 7.26 11.04 -22.36
CA PHE A 128 6.68 10.30 -21.22
C PHE A 128 5.61 11.12 -20.50
N ILE A 129 5.85 12.41 -20.27
CA ILE A 129 4.90 13.31 -19.59
C ILE A 129 3.62 13.49 -20.42
N GLU A 130 3.76 13.64 -21.74
CA GLU A 130 2.61 13.76 -22.65
C GLU A 130 1.82 12.45 -22.72
N ARG A 131 2.51 11.32 -22.83
CA ARG A 131 1.85 10.00 -22.77
C ARG A 131 1.11 9.80 -21.45
N ALA A 132 1.72 10.19 -20.34
CA ALA A 132 1.06 10.12 -19.03
C ALA A 132 -0.21 10.98 -18.97
N LYS A 133 -0.17 12.22 -19.50
CA LYS A 133 -1.35 13.10 -19.58
C LYS A 133 -2.46 12.52 -20.46
N ASN A 134 -2.10 11.89 -21.58
CA ASN A 134 -3.08 11.29 -22.51
C ASN A 134 -3.70 9.99 -21.99
N THR A 135 -3.17 9.41 -20.91
CA THR A 135 -3.69 8.19 -20.27
C THR A 135 -4.44 8.46 -18.98
N VAL A 136 -4.89 9.69 -18.76
CA VAL A 136 -5.71 10.11 -17.62
C VAL A 136 -7.13 10.44 -18.11
N ASP A 137 -8.14 9.92 -17.44
CA ASP A 137 -9.53 10.36 -17.63
C ASP A 137 -9.80 11.58 -16.73
N PRO A 138 -10.02 12.79 -17.31
CA PRO A 138 -10.25 14.00 -16.54
C PRO A 138 -11.57 13.98 -15.74
N ASN A 139 -12.51 13.11 -16.10
CA ASN A 139 -13.83 12.98 -15.47
C ASN A 139 -13.83 12.08 -14.23
N VAL A 140 -12.77 11.30 -14.02
CA VAL A 140 -12.67 10.39 -12.87
C VAL A 140 -12.45 11.17 -11.59
N LYS A 141 -13.49 11.18 -10.74
CA LYS A 141 -13.48 11.81 -9.41
C LYS A 141 -13.52 10.79 -8.26
N LYS A 142 -13.69 9.51 -8.55
CA LYS A 142 -13.95 8.45 -7.55
C LYS A 142 -12.95 8.46 -6.40
N CYS A 143 -11.67 8.55 -6.68
CA CYS A 143 -10.64 8.52 -5.65
C CYS A 143 -10.51 9.84 -4.87
N LYS A 144 -10.95 10.98 -5.41
CA LYS A 144 -10.88 12.28 -4.74
C LYS A 144 -11.80 12.39 -3.53
N SER A 145 -12.93 11.66 -3.53
CA SER A 145 -13.90 11.62 -2.45
C SER A 145 -13.85 10.31 -1.64
N CYS A 146 -12.86 9.48 -1.88
CA CYS A 146 -12.73 8.20 -1.18
C CYS A 146 -12.06 8.40 0.18
N ASP A 147 -12.71 7.90 1.22
CA ASP A 147 -12.28 7.99 2.62
C ASP A 147 -10.95 7.30 2.91
N ILE A 148 -10.59 6.27 2.12
CA ILE A 148 -9.31 5.55 2.26
C ILE A 148 -8.24 6.00 1.26
N ALA A 149 -8.47 7.04 0.46
CA ALA A 149 -7.54 7.48 -0.58
C ALA A 149 -6.14 7.79 -0.05
N PHE A 150 -6.04 8.33 1.16
CA PHE A 150 -4.78 8.71 1.82
C PHE A 150 -3.84 7.53 2.06
N THR A 151 -4.36 6.31 2.19
CA THR A 151 -3.58 5.09 2.45
C THR A 151 -3.63 4.06 1.31
N CYS A 152 -4.58 4.19 0.37
CA CYS A 152 -4.83 3.24 -0.70
C CYS A 152 -3.67 3.15 -1.71
N SER A 153 -3.18 1.95 -2.02
CA SER A 153 -2.15 1.74 -3.03
C SER A 153 -2.62 2.08 -4.44
N GLY A 154 -3.91 1.95 -4.70
CA GLY A 154 -4.53 2.28 -5.99
C GLY A 154 -4.42 3.76 -6.36
N THR A 155 -4.35 4.67 -5.36
CA THR A 155 -4.14 6.10 -5.61
C THR A 155 -2.68 6.46 -5.88
N LYS A 156 -1.73 5.56 -5.54
CA LYS A 156 -0.29 5.83 -5.56
C LYS A 156 0.44 5.22 -6.76
N CYS A 157 -0.16 4.25 -7.46
CA CYS A 157 0.51 3.50 -8.52
C CYS A 157 -0.23 3.60 -9.87
N GLY A 158 0.02 4.69 -10.60
CA GLY A 158 -0.63 4.95 -11.90
C GLY A 158 -0.30 3.90 -12.96
N LEU A 159 0.96 3.46 -13.07
CA LEU A 159 1.34 2.47 -14.09
C LEU A 159 0.74 1.08 -13.84
N LYS A 160 0.54 0.70 -12.59
CA LYS A 160 -0.24 -0.49 -12.24
C LYS A 160 -1.70 -0.33 -12.67
N ASN A 161 -2.30 0.81 -12.36
CA ASN A 161 -3.66 1.11 -12.80
C ASN A 161 -3.77 1.04 -14.33
N TYR A 162 -2.81 1.61 -15.04
CA TYR A 162 -2.77 1.53 -16.51
C TYR A 162 -2.77 0.07 -17.02
N CYS A 163 -1.98 -0.80 -16.41
CA CYS A 163 -1.96 -2.22 -16.79
C CYS A 163 -3.29 -2.94 -16.57
N LEU A 164 -4.07 -2.51 -15.57
CA LEU A 164 -5.35 -3.13 -15.20
C LEU A 164 -6.54 -2.50 -15.92
N THR A 165 -6.49 -1.20 -16.25
CA THR A 165 -7.65 -0.43 -16.73
C THR A 165 -7.41 0.35 -18.02
N GLY A 166 -6.16 0.46 -18.47
CA GLY A 166 -5.76 1.34 -19.58
C GLY A 166 -5.57 2.81 -19.19
N LEU A 167 -5.85 3.19 -17.92
CA LEU A 167 -5.80 4.56 -17.44
C LEU A 167 -4.97 4.68 -16.15
N LEU A 168 -4.19 5.75 -16.03
CA LEU A 168 -3.30 5.95 -14.86
C LEU A 168 -4.07 6.28 -13.58
N ASN A 169 -5.19 6.97 -13.69
CA ASN A 169 -5.97 7.49 -12.56
C ASN A 169 -7.24 6.68 -12.26
N VAL A 170 -7.40 5.53 -12.90
CA VAL A 170 -8.53 4.62 -12.66
C VAL A 170 -8.05 3.38 -11.93
N THR A 171 -8.45 3.24 -10.68
CA THR A 171 -8.16 2.03 -9.90
C THR A 171 -9.13 0.91 -10.26
N ASP A 172 -8.60 -0.29 -10.50
CA ASP A 172 -9.40 -1.49 -10.77
C ASP A 172 -10.33 -1.80 -9.57
N PRO A 173 -11.59 -2.19 -9.81
CA PRO A 173 -12.54 -2.48 -8.74
C PRO A 173 -12.09 -3.58 -7.76
N LYS A 174 -11.30 -4.57 -8.20
CA LYS A 174 -10.76 -5.62 -7.33
C LYS A 174 -9.73 -5.03 -6.36
N THR A 175 -8.83 -4.18 -6.86
CA THR A 175 -7.88 -3.44 -6.03
C THR A 175 -8.62 -2.59 -4.98
N CYS A 176 -9.72 -1.92 -5.36
CA CYS A 176 -10.53 -1.15 -4.40
C CYS A 176 -11.07 -2.03 -3.26
N LYS A 177 -11.53 -3.25 -3.57
CA LYS A 177 -12.05 -4.19 -2.56
C LYS A 177 -10.94 -4.70 -1.65
N LEU A 178 -9.80 -5.11 -2.20
CA LEU A 178 -8.64 -5.57 -1.44
C LEU A 178 -8.11 -4.49 -0.50
N GLU A 179 -7.98 -3.25 -0.99
CA GLU A 179 -7.52 -2.12 -0.17
C GLU A 179 -8.54 -1.74 0.91
N ARG A 180 -9.84 -1.93 0.66
CA ARG A 180 -10.86 -1.68 1.68
C ARG A 180 -10.79 -2.71 2.80
N ILE A 181 -10.69 -3.99 2.47
CA ILE A 181 -10.48 -5.05 3.47
C ILE A 181 -9.23 -4.73 4.29
N LEU A 182 -8.09 -4.48 3.62
CA LEU A 182 -6.84 -4.15 4.30
C LEU A 182 -6.98 -2.94 5.23
N PHE A 183 -7.66 -1.87 4.77
CA PHE A 183 -7.89 -0.68 5.58
C PHE A 183 -8.72 -0.96 6.83
N GLU A 184 -9.76 -1.77 6.73
CA GLU A 184 -10.64 -2.10 7.86
C GLU A 184 -9.85 -2.81 8.97
N HIS A 185 -9.00 -3.78 8.60
CA HIS A 185 -8.11 -4.48 9.52
C HIS A 185 -7.04 -3.56 10.11
N ASP A 186 -6.32 -2.82 9.27
CA ASP A 186 -5.30 -1.86 9.72
C ASP A 186 -5.88 -0.83 10.69
N ASN A 187 -7.05 -0.29 10.37
CA ASN A 187 -7.74 0.69 11.20
C ASN A 187 -8.13 0.10 12.57
N ALA A 188 -8.63 -1.14 12.60
CA ALA A 188 -9.00 -1.81 13.84
C ALA A 188 -7.77 -2.09 14.72
N VAL A 189 -6.71 -2.64 14.14
CA VAL A 189 -5.44 -2.93 14.82
C VAL A 189 -4.80 -1.63 15.35
N PHE A 190 -4.73 -0.61 14.51
CA PHE A 190 -4.11 0.65 14.89
C PHE A 190 -4.87 1.34 16.02
N ARG A 191 -6.22 1.41 15.95
CA ARG A 191 -7.06 1.96 17.01
C ARG A 191 -6.86 1.23 18.34
N TYR A 192 -6.81 -0.10 18.30
CA TYR A 192 -6.55 -0.91 19.48
C TYR A 192 -5.20 -0.57 20.12
N LEU A 193 -4.14 -0.55 19.34
CA LEU A 193 -2.78 -0.25 19.82
C LEU A 193 -2.66 1.21 20.32
N PHE A 194 -3.35 2.15 19.68
CA PHE A 194 -3.35 3.56 20.07
C PHE A 194 -4.03 3.76 21.43
N VAL A 195 -5.26 3.23 21.59
CA VAL A 195 -6.03 3.36 22.86
C VAL A 195 -5.32 2.69 24.02
N LYS A 196 -4.60 1.59 23.76
CA LYS A 196 -3.80 0.89 24.78
C LYS A 196 -2.43 1.51 25.03
N ASP A 197 -2.09 2.60 24.34
CA ASP A 197 -0.84 3.35 24.52
C ASP A 197 0.43 2.49 24.37
N TYR A 198 0.44 1.57 23.41
CA TYR A 198 1.58 0.69 23.19
C TYR A 198 2.83 1.40 22.71
N ASN A 199 3.98 0.92 23.15
CA ASN A 199 5.30 1.50 22.86
C ASN A 199 5.58 1.72 21.38
N ARG A 200 5.08 0.82 20.49
CA ARG A 200 5.25 0.96 19.06
C ARG A 200 4.58 2.23 18.54
N ILE A 201 3.36 2.52 18.98
CA ILE A 201 2.65 3.76 18.61
C ILE A 201 3.38 4.98 19.15
N LYS A 202 3.83 4.94 20.41
CA LYS A 202 4.65 6.03 21.00
C LYS A 202 5.90 6.35 20.18
N LYS A 203 6.59 5.31 19.69
CA LYS A 203 7.76 5.49 18.82
C LYS A 203 7.39 6.25 17.54
N TYR A 204 6.28 5.88 16.89
CA TYR A 204 5.82 6.58 15.68
C TYR A 204 5.37 8.03 15.97
N LEU A 205 4.61 8.25 17.05
CA LEU A 205 4.20 9.60 17.45
C LEU A 205 5.41 10.48 17.81
N LYS A 206 6.45 9.91 18.41
CA LYS A 206 7.71 10.60 18.65
C LYS A 206 8.37 11.02 17.35
N ILE A 207 8.40 10.15 16.34
CA ILE A 207 8.94 10.49 15.01
C ILE A 207 8.20 11.69 14.42
N LEU A 208 6.85 11.73 14.49
CA LEU A 208 6.09 12.89 14.03
C LEU A 208 6.57 14.18 14.69
N LYS A 209 6.74 14.15 16.01
CA LYS A 209 7.20 15.31 16.80
C LYS A 209 8.64 15.71 16.45
N ASP A 210 9.56 14.74 16.42
CA ASP A 210 10.98 14.97 16.21
C ASP A 210 11.26 15.56 14.81
N TYR A 211 10.47 15.18 13.80
CA TYR A 211 10.58 15.67 12.41
C TYR A 211 9.58 16.78 12.08
N ASN A 212 8.82 17.28 13.06
CA ASN A 212 7.80 18.33 12.89
C ASN A 212 6.81 18.03 11.75
N LEU A 213 6.35 16.77 11.67
CA LEU A 213 5.39 16.35 10.66
C LEU A 213 3.97 16.68 11.09
N GLU A 214 3.13 17.15 10.14
CA GLU A 214 1.71 17.37 10.42
C GLU A 214 0.99 16.05 10.69
N LYS A 215 0.09 16.05 11.67
CA LYS A 215 -0.80 14.92 11.93
C LYS A 215 -1.81 14.77 10.81
N SER A 216 -2.14 13.53 10.47
CA SER A 216 -3.22 13.23 9.51
C SER A 216 -4.58 13.63 10.09
N ASP A 217 -5.56 13.88 9.21
CA ASP A 217 -6.95 14.13 9.62
C ASP A 217 -7.55 12.91 10.36
N TRP A 218 -7.12 11.71 9.96
CA TRP A 218 -7.51 10.46 10.62
C TRP A 218 -7.02 10.40 12.07
N LEU A 219 -5.76 10.75 12.34
CA LEU A 219 -5.19 10.78 13.70
C LEU A 219 -5.86 11.84 14.56
N LEU A 220 -6.05 13.04 14.03
CA LEU A 220 -6.74 14.13 14.75
C LEU A 220 -8.15 13.72 15.17
N LYS A 221 -8.88 13.03 14.29
CA LYS A 221 -10.21 12.52 14.61
C LYS A 221 -10.16 11.45 15.70
N LEU A 222 -9.21 10.52 15.64
CA LEU A 222 -9.05 9.47 16.64
C LEU A 222 -8.72 10.06 18.03
N GLU A 223 -7.83 11.04 18.11
CA GLU A 223 -7.50 11.72 19.36
C GLU A 223 -8.76 12.35 19.98
N GLN A 224 -9.59 13.06 19.20
CA GLN A 224 -10.84 13.63 19.67
C GLN A 224 -11.84 12.58 20.19
N GLU A 225 -11.96 11.44 19.49
CA GLU A 225 -12.83 10.34 19.92
C GLU A 225 -12.38 9.72 21.26
N VAL A 226 -11.07 9.54 21.44
CA VAL A 226 -10.49 8.99 22.69
C VAL A 226 -10.67 9.97 23.85
N ASP A 227 -10.41 11.27 23.63
CA ASP A 227 -10.59 12.30 24.66
C ASP A 227 -12.06 12.41 25.11
N ALA A 228 -13.01 12.29 24.18
CA ALA A 228 -14.43 12.31 24.50
C ALA A 228 -14.90 11.09 25.32
N CYS A 229 -14.24 9.94 25.21
CA CYS A 229 -14.54 8.73 25.98
C CYS A 229 -13.92 8.74 27.39
N THR A 230 -12.99 9.66 27.67
CA THR A 230 -12.28 9.76 28.96
C THR A 230 -12.84 10.84 29.88
N GLN A 231 -13.78 11.64 29.40
CA GLN A 231 -14.57 12.64 30.16
C GLN A 231 -15.91 12.03 30.59
#